data_ec212cf11758fd6b7daa6ceb20ee7081
#
_entry.id   ec212cf11758fd6b7daa6ceb20ee7081
#
_cell.length_a   1.000
_cell.length_b   1.000
_cell.length_c   1.000
_cell.angle_alpha   90.00
_cell.angle_beta   90.00
_cell.angle_gamma   90.00
#
_symmetry.space_group_name_H-M   'P 1'
#
loop_
_entity.id
_entity.type
_entity.pdbx_description
1 polymer ?
#
loop_
_entity_poly.entity_id
_entity_poly.type
_entity_poly.pdbx_seq_one_letter_code
_entity_poly.pdbx_strand_id
1 'polypeptide(L)'
;MTIKFKSTFILLLAGFFLLQSCSGSAEVKEEIYIPLVKVLKAENKRFEHKIQVQGNVETDQDVMLNAEMGGTITRIHVREGQFVSAGQVLVSLDASVLNSNANEIKTQLSYAEYMLGKQKELKDRGVGSEFDYESAKSQVEALKSRLGSFNTQRGKASITAPFSGVVDMVYAKDGQAVGPQNLLLRLVNNKNVEIKANMSEKHFSAIEIGTPVIVSFPNYNDTSINLVVNTIGKYIEPVNRTFSITANLNNNTVFLPNMLVELTITDMTVNNALVISSSAIIKDPENNDFIYVATKKKGNNYSIRKVIVQVIEKFDGEAYVKVLEGKLKAGDLVVTEGAKGITEKDVVGIKKSNS
;
A
#
# COMPACT_ATOMS: atom_id res chain seq x y z
N MET A 1 13.26 17.45 113.23
CA MET A 1 14.30 17.09 112.24
C MET A 1 14.09 17.99 111.05
N THR A 2 14.89 18.92 111.06
CA THR A 2 14.96 20.08 110.12
C THR A 2 15.50 19.69 108.75
N ILE A 3 15.07 20.35 107.71
CA ILE A 3 16.02 20.99 106.82
C ILE A 3 15.45 21.14 105.38
N LYS A 4 15.67 22.38 104.85
CA LYS A 4 15.89 22.78 103.48
C LYS A 4 14.74 22.72 102.46
N PHE A 5 13.92 23.74 102.48
CA PHE A 5 13.04 24.10 101.40
C PHE A 5 13.10 25.62 101.06
N LYS A 6 14.31 26.16 100.78
CA LYS A 6 14.48 27.59 100.43
C LYS A 6 15.30 27.87 99.16
N SER A 7 15.86 26.86 98.52
CA SER A 7 16.74 27.14 97.33
C SER A 7 16.11 26.85 95.97
N THR A 8 14.99 26.16 95.90
CA THR A 8 14.39 25.73 94.65
C THR A 8 13.36 26.71 94.03
N PHE A 9 12.94 27.70 94.89
CA PHE A 9 11.92 28.69 94.46
C PHE A 9 12.46 29.88 93.69
N ILE A 10 13.79 30.21 93.85
CA ILE A 10 14.44 31.34 93.15
C ILE A 10 14.89 30.95 91.75
N LEU A 11 15.14 29.69 91.45
CA LEU A 11 15.57 29.25 90.13
C LEU A 11 14.40 29.17 89.15
N LEU A 12 13.12 28.99 89.65
CA LEU A 12 11.92 28.89 88.82
C LEU A 12 11.42 30.29 88.37
N LEU A 13 11.72 31.38 89.07
CA LEU A 13 11.31 32.73 88.69
C LEU A 13 12.24 33.39 87.69
N ALA A 14 13.50 32.95 87.52
CA ALA A 14 14.44 33.43 86.50
C ALA A 14 14.23 32.79 85.12
N GLY A 15 13.60 31.63 85.09
CA GLY A 15 13.30 30.94 83.83
C GLY A 15 12.06 31.47 83.03
N PHE A 16 11.19 32.26 83.75
CA PHE A 16 9.96 32.78 83.15
C PHE A 16 10.13 34.11 82.36
N PHE A 17 11.28 34.80 82.51
CA PHE A 17 11.51 36.06 81.85
C PHE A 17 12.33 36.02 80.52
N LEU A 18 12.71 34.78 80.07
CA LEU A 18 13.46 34.60 78.83
C LEU A 18 12.58 34.07 77.62
N LEU A 19 11.24 33.95 77.79
CA LEU A 19 10.36 33.50 76.72
C LEU A 19 9.53 34.58 76.03
N GLN A 20 9.84 35.88 76.21
CA GLN A 20 9.11 36.96 75.55
C GLN A 20 9.95 37.74 74.50
N SER A 21 10.83 37.07 73.75
CA SER A 21 11.52 37.73 72.65
C SER A 21 11.56 36.82 71.43
N CYS A 22 10.47 36.80 70.74
CA CYS A 22 10.40 36.52 69.29
C CYS A 22 8.96 36.51 68.81
N SER A 23 8.26 37.65 68.78
CA SER A 23 7.16 37.92 67.89
C SER A 23 7.61 38.89 66.80
N GLY A 24 8.58 38.41 65.99
CA GLY A 24 8.82 38.95 64.69
C GLY A 24 7.80 38.28 63.76
N SER A 25 6.70 38.96 63.40
CA SER A 25 5.88 38.62 62.27
C SER A 25 6.74 38.76 61.02
N ALA A 26 7.40 37.65 60.61
CA ALA A 26 7.89 37.53 59.26
C ALA A 26 6.64 37.56 58.36
N GLU A 27 6.38 38.67 57.70
CA GLU A 27 5.55 38.70 56.51
C GLU A 27 6.16 37.70 55.55
N VAL A 28 5.59 36.48 55.53
CA VAL A 28 5.84 35.53 54.44
C VAL A 28 5.23 36.20 53.22
N LYS A 29 6.04 36.91 52.45
CA LYS A 29 5.69 37.22 51.06
C LYS A 29 5.48 35.86 50.41
N GLU A 30 4.20 35.45 50.24
CA GLU A 30 3.88 34.38 49.31
C GLU A 30 4.46 34.82 47.96
N GLU A 31 5.62 34.25 47.60
CA GLU A 31 6.08 34.30 46.22
C GLU A 31 5.03 33.55 45.39
N ILE A 32 4.18 34.34 44.72
CA ILE A 32 3.20 33.77 43.79
C ILE A 32 3.99 33.03 42.72
N TYR A 33 4.09 31.72 42.88
CA TYR A 33 4.67 30.84 41.86
C TYR A 33 3.87 30.95 40.58
N ILE A 34 4.43 31.56 39.54
CA ILE A 34 3.81 31.68 38.22
C ILE A 34 4.35 30.54 37.36
N PRO A 35 3.53 29.47 37.08
CA PRO A 35 3.96 28.37 36.25
C PRO A 35 4.26 28.85 34.83
N LEU A 36 5.36 28.33 34.26
CA LEU A 36 5.75 28.64 32.89
C LEU A 36 5.22 27.57 31.93
N VAL A 37 4.53 28.01 30.87
CA VAL A 37 3.97 27.16 29.83
C VAL A 37 4.55 27.50 28.47
N LYS A 38 4.58 26.50 27.54
CA LYS A 38 4.78 26.81 26.13
C LYS A 38 3.43 26.94 25.45
N VAL A 39 3.40 27.79 24.44
CA VAL A 39 2.20 28.03 23.63
C VAL A 39 2.51 28.02 22.15
N LEU A 40 1.57 27.56 21.36
CA LEU A 40 1.56 27.71 19.91
C LEU A 40 0.26 28.42 19.50
N LYS A 41 0.27 29.08 18.34
CA LYS A 41 -0.91 29.73 17.82
C LYS A 41 -1.83 28.70 17.17
N ALA A 42 -3.13 28.84 17.40
CA ALA A 42 -4.13 28.19 16.57
C ALA A 42 -4.15 28.85 15.19
N GLU A 43 -4.26 28.09 14.14
CA GLU A 43 -4.22 28.61 12.76
C GLU A 43 -5.38 28.06 11.93
N ASN A 44 -5.94 28.89 11.06
CA ASN A 44 -6.76 28.41 9.99
C ASN A 44 -5.88 28.12 8.77
N LYS A 45 -5.77 26.85 8.44
CA LYS A 45 -4.95 26.43 7.29
C LYS A 45 -5.52 25.19 6.61
N ARG A 46 -4.95 24.85 5.47
CA ARG A 46 -5.23 23.58 4.83
C ARG A 46 -4.69 22.44 5.71
N PHE A 47 -5.59 21.55 6.10
CA PHE A 47 -5.26 20.31 6.82
C PHE A 47 -5.43 19.12 5.87
N GLU A 48 -4.42 18.28 5.81
CA GLU A 48 -4.42 17.03 5.05
C GLU A 48 -4.11 15.88 6.00
N HIS A 49 -5.00 14.89 6.03
CA HIS A 49 -4.68 13.61 6.65
C HIS A 49 -4.15 12.67 5.58
N LYS A 50 -3.06 11.95 5.91
CA LYS A 50 -2.39 11.04 4.98
C LYS A 50 -2.23 9.67 5.63
N ILE A 51 -2.53 8.65 4.84
CA ILE A 51 -2.34 7.26 5.23
C ILE A 51 -1.08 6.76 4.52
N GLN A 52 -0.17 6.15 5.28
CA GLN A 52 0.99 5.48 4.73
C GLN A 52 0.77 3.97 4.78
N VAL A 53 1.01 3.32 3.66
CA VAL A 53 0.88 1.86 3.53
C VAL A 53 1.97 1.32 2.61
N GLN A 54 2.47 0.14 2.93
CA GLN A 54 3.41 -0.58 2.08
C GLN A 54 2.64 -1.35 1.00
N GLY A 55 3.25 -1.44 -0.18
CA GLY A 55 2.76 -2.18 -1.31
C GLY A 55 3.88 -2.76 -2.15
N ASN A 56 3.52 -3.42 -3.22
CA ASN A 56 4.46 -4.01 -4.16
C ASN A 56 4.08 -3.62 -5.59
N VAL A 57 5.10 -3.61 -6.45
CA VAL A 57 4.89 -3.59 -7.90
C VAL A 57 4.44 -4.98 -8.33
N GLU A 58 3.30 -5.08 -9.02
CA GLU A 58 2.79 -6.34 -9.57
C GLU A 58 2.64 -6.24 -11.08
N THR A 59 2.58 -7.36 -11.75
CA THR A 59 2.24 -7.49 -13.19
C THR A 59 1.35 -8.69 -13.39
N ASP A 60 0.34 -8.54 -14.23
CA ASP A 60 -0.54 -9.66 -14.64
C ASP A 60 0.13 -10.59 -15.65
N GLN A 61 1.25 -10.16 -16.22
CA GLN A 61 1.97 -10.87 -17.29
C GLN A 61 3.32 -11.40 -16.78
N ASP A 62 3.25 -12.35 -15.87
CA ASP A 62 4.38 -13.14 -15.36
C ASP A 62 4.00 -14.61 -15.48
N VAL A 63 4.63 -15.31 -16.41
CA VAL A 63 4.28 -16.70 -16.69
C VAL A 63 5.50 -17.59 -16.78
N MET A 64 5.37 -18.77 -16.19
CA MET A 64 6.31 -19.88 -16.37
C MET A 64 5.84 -20.72 -17.54
N LEU A 65 6.60 -20.73 -18.64
CA LEU A 65 6.31 -21.49 -19.83
C LEU A 65 6.84 -22.91 -19.70
N ASN A 66 5.96 -23.87 -19.84
CA ASN A 66 6.23 -25.28 -19.74
C ASN A 66 6.18 -25.95 -21.13
N ALA A 67 6.82 -27.10 -21.26
CA ALA A 67 6.62 -27.95 -22.44
C ALA A 67 5.18 -28.50 -22.46
N GLU A 68 4.51 -28.37 -23.59
CA GLU A 68 3.15 -28.91 -23.77
C GLU A 68 3.14 -30.38 -24.23
N MET A 69 4.28 -30.87 -24.71
CA MET A 69 4.47 -32.24 -25.17
C MET A 69 5.87 -32.76 -24.78
N GLY A 70 6.04 -34.08 -24.84
CA GLY A 70 7.35 -34.70 -24.70
C GLY A 70 8.17 -34.59 -25.99
N GLY A 71 9.48 -34.49 -25.84
CA GLY A 71 10.43 -34.42 -26.95
C GLY A 71 11.81 -33.97 -26.49
N THR A 72 12.76 -33.94 -27.44
CA THR A 72 14.09 -33.38 -27.19
C THR A 72 14.13 -31.93 -27.67
N ILE A 73 14.71 -31.03 -26.88
CA ILE A 73 14.92 -29.64 -27.28
C ILE A 73 15.95 -29.60 -28.40
N THR A 74 15.53 -29.13 -29.57
CA THR A 74 16.44 -28.97 -30.73
C THR A 74 17.18 -27.64 -30.67
N ARG A 75 16.50 -26.59 -30.20
CA ARG A 75 17.08 -25.24 -30.08
C ARG A 75 16.31 -24.35 -29.13
N ILE A 76 17.05 -23.57 -28.39
CA ILE A 76 16.57 -22.41 -27.63
C ILE A 76 16.92 -21.16 -28.44
N HIS A 77 15.92 -20.35 -28.81
CA HIS A 77 16.06 -19.20 -29.70
C HIS A 77 16.28 -17.88 -28.96
N VAL A 78 16.25 -17.89 -27.64
CA VAL A 78 16.28 -16.69 -26.79
C VAL A 78 17.32 -16.85 -25.67
N ARG A 79 17.66 -15.72 -25.06
CA ARG A 79 18.57 -15.64 -23.90
C ARG A 79 17.89 -14.88 -22.76
N GLU A 80 18.35 -15.09 -21.55
CA GLU A 80 17.97 -14.29 -20.38
C GLU A 80 18.22 -12.81 -20.62
N GLY A 81 17.28 -11.95 -20.19
CA GLY A 81 17.31 -10.51 -20.41
C GLY A 81 16.85 -10.06 -21.80
N GLN A 82 16.55 -10.98 -22.73
CA GLN A 82 16.13 -10.63 -24.08
C GLN A 82 14.65 -10.26 -24.14
N PHE A 83 14.34 -9.14 -24.80
CA PHE A 83 12.96 -8.79 -25.14
C PHE A 83 12.47 -9.65 -26.30
N VAL A 84 11.22 -10.14 -26.21
CA VAL A 84 10.52 -10.95 -27.21
C VAL A 84 9.14 -10.41 -27.50
N SER A 85 8.67 -10.61 -28.72
CA SER A 85 7.31 -10.20 -29.14
C SER A 85 6.34 -11.37 -28.98
N ALA A 86 5.05 -11.06 -28.78
CA ALA A 86 3.99 -12.08 -28.75
C ALA A 86 4.03 -12.92 -30.05
N GLY A 87 3.90 -14.25 -29.89
CA GLY A 87 3.99 -15.22 -30.99
C GLY A 87 5.40 -15.59 -31.45
N GLN A 88 6.44 -14.94 -30.93
CA GLN A 88 7.83 -15.30 -31.24
C GLN A 88 8.16 -16.69 -30.69
N VAL A 89 8.80 -17.53 -31.52
CA VAL A 89 9.27 -18.86 -31.10
C VAL A 89 10.45 -18.70 -30.12
N LEU A 90 10.34 -19.34 -28.95
CA LEU A 90 11.29 -19.30 -27.87
C LEU A 90 12.11 -20.58 -27.79
N VAL A 91 11.43 -21.73 -27.87
CA VAL A 91 12.04 -23.07 -27.79
C VAL A 91 11.42 -23.96 -28.86
N SER A 92 12.25 -24.76 -29.51
CA SER A 92 11.80 -25.78 -30.49
C SER A 92 12.13 -27.17 -29.97
N LEU A 93 11.15 -28.05 -30.02
CA LEU A 93 11.30 -29.50 -29.77
C LEU A 93 11.45 -30.25 -31.08
N ASP A 94 12.01 -31.43 -31.01
CA ASP A 94 12.08 -32.36 -32.17
C ASP A 94 10.64 -32.81 -32.54
N ALA A 95 10.24 -32.42 -33.74
CA ALA A 95 8.97 -32.79 -34.33
C ALA A 95 9.13 -33.76 -35.56
N SER A 96 10.27 -34.39 -35.73
CA SER A 96 10.58 -35.22 -36.91
C SER A 96 9.56 -36.32 -37.13
N VAL A 97 9.18 -37.03 -36.09
CA VAL A 97 8.15 -38.10 -36.17
C VAL A 97 6.81 -37.52 -36.51
N LEU A 98 6.42 -36.40 -35.93
CA LEU A 98 5.13 -35.71 -36.23
C LEU A 98 5.10 -35.21 -37.68
N ASN A 99 6.22 -34.70 -38.18
CA ASN A 99 6.36 -34.25 -39.56
C ASN A 99 6.23 -35.41 -40.53
N SER A 100 6.85 -36.55 -40.24
CA SER A 100 6.77 -37.77 -41.07
C SER A 100 5.33 -38.30 -41.13
N ASN A 101 4.65 -38.39 -39.99
CA ASN A 101 3.27 -38.79 -39.91
C ASN A 101 2.30 -37.84 -40.66
N ALA A 102 2.52 -36.54 -40.51
CA ALA A 102 1.73 -35.53 -41.22
C ALA A 102 1.90 -35.63 -42.75
N ASN A 103 3.16 -35.88 -43.22
CA ASN A 103 3.46 -36.05 -44.64
C ASN A 103 2.81 -37.34 -45.21
N GLU A 104 2.81 -38.44 -44.45
CA GLU A 104 2.11 -39.66 -44.83
C GLU A 104 0.59 -39.41 -45.03
N ILE A 105 -0.05 -38.80 -44.03
CA ILE A 105 -1.47 -38.47 -44.13
C ILE A 105 -1.76 -37.51 -45.29
N LYS A 106 -0.87 -36.53 -45.53
CA LYS A 106 -1.00 -35.61 -46.68
C LYS A 106 -0.97 -36.35 -48.02
N THR A 107 -0.10 -37.35 -48.15
CA THR A 107 -0.03 -38.20 -49.36
C THR A 107 -1.32 -39.00 -49.53
N GLN A 108 -1.83 -39.60 -48.44
CA GLN A 108 -3.12 -40.35 -48.47
C GLN A 108 -4.28 -39.45 -48.82
N LEU A 109 -4.31 -38.22 -48.27
CA LEU A 109 -5.32 -37.20 -48.56
C LEU A 109 -5.31 -36.81 -50.03
N SER A 110 -4.15 -36.56 -50.61
CA SER A 110 -4.03 -36.21 -52.04
C SER A 110 -4.60 -37.30 -52.95
N TYR A 111 -4.38 -38.58 -52.63
CA TYR A 111 -4.94 -39.69 -53.35
C TYR A 111 -6.47 -39.78 -53.20
N ALA A 112 -6.97 -39.61 -51.95
CA ALA A 112 -8.40 -39.61 -51.68
C ALA A 112 -9.13 -38.45 -52.38
N GLU A 113 -8.53 -37.27 -52.44
CA GLU A 113 -9.07 -36.10 -53.16
C GLU A 113 -9.11 -36.35 -54.68
N TYR A 114 -8.08 -37.02 -55.24
CA TYR A 114 -8.10 -37.45 -56.63
C TYR A 114 -9.26 -38.43 -56.91
N MET A 115 -9.44 -39.45 -56.06
CA MET A 115 -10.55 -40.42 -56.18
C MET A 115 -11.89 -39.76 -56.07
N LEU A 116 -12.07 -38.82 -55.07
CA LEU A 116 -13.32 -38.06 -54.93
C LEU A 116 -13.62 -37.27 -56.23
N GLY A 117 -12.61 -36.65 -56.84
CA GLY A 117 -12.77 -35.96 -58.13
C GLY A 117 -13.25 -36.86 -59.22
N LYS A 118 -12.71 -38.10 -59.28
CA LYS A 118 -13.17 -39.10 -60.27
C LYS A 118 -14.63 -39.58 -60.04
N GLN A 119 -15.00 -39.87 -58.78
CA GLN A 119 -16.35 -40.24 -58.43
C GLN A 119 -17.35 -39.09 -58.72
N LYS A 120 -16.92 -37.86 -58.48
CA LYS A 120 -17.76 -36.72 -58.89
C LYS A 120 -17.98 -36.61 -60.39
N GLU A 121 -16.93 -36.76 -61.20
CA GLU A 121 -17.06 -36.78 -62.66
C GLU A 121 -18.05 -37.89 -63.16
N LEU A 122 -17.98 -39.11 -62.59
CA LEU A 122 -18.84 -40.20 -62.93
C LEU A 122 -20.31 -39.91 -62.52
N LYS A 123 -20.54 -39.40 -61.35
CA LYS A 123 -21.83 -38.95 -60.85
C LYS A 123 -22.43 -37.88 -61.74
N ASP A 124 -21.66 -36.82 -62.07
CA ASP A 124 -22.12 -35.70 -62.91
C ASP A 124 -22.48 -36.16 -64.34
N ARG A 125 -21.87 -37.25 -64.83
CA ARG A 125 -22.22 -37.94 -66.13
C ARG A 125 -23.37 -38.91 -66.00
N GLY A 126 -23.96 -39.12 -64.81
CA GLY A 126 -25.08 -40.01 -64.57
C GLY A 126 -24.76 -41.52 -64.59
N VAL A 127 -23.46 -41.88 -64.55
CA VAL A 127 -23.00 -43.29 -64.56
C VAL A 127 -22.35 -43.70 -63.22
N GLY A 128 -22.21 -42.79 -62.28
CA GLY A 128 -21.66 -43.03 -60.94
C GLY A 128 -22.72 -43.23 -59.85
N SER A 129 -22.38 -44.01 -58.83
CA SER A 129 -23.22 -44.21 -57.64
C SER A 129 -23.13 -43.04 -56.70
N GLU A 130 -24.26 -42.56 -56.18
CA GLU A 130 -24.29 -41.54 -55.07
C GLU A 130 -23.56 -42.04 -53.83
N PHE A 131 -23.71 -43.34 -53.53
CA PHE A 131 -23.04 -43.98 -52.40
C PHE A 131 -21.50 -43.90 -52.50
N ASP A 132 -20.97 -44.20 -53.72
CA ASP A 132 -19.51 -44.16 -53.94
C ASP A 132 -18.98 -42.76 -53.85
N TYR A 133 -19.73 -41.74 -54.33
CA TYR A 133 -19.34 -40.31 -54.14
C TYR A 133 -19.32 -39.89 -52.68
N GLU A 134 -20.41 -40.17 -51.92
CA GLU A 134 -20.49 -39.82 -50.52
C GLU A 134 -19.46 -40.60 -49.68
N SER A 135 -19.15 -41.87 -50.03
CA SER A 135 -18.12 -42.66 -49.40
C SER A 135 -16.68 -41.99 -49.60
N ALA A 136 -16.40 -41.63 -50.87
CA ALA A 136 -15.14 -40.97 -51.21
C ALA A 136 -15.00 -39.58 -50.49
N LYS A 137 -16.10 -38.85 -50.40
CA LYS A 137 -16.18 -37.57 -49.69
C LYS A 137 -15.90 -37.73 -48.18
N SER A 138 -16.57 -38.71 -47.57
CA SER A 138 -16.34 -39.01 -46.13
C SER A 138 -14.91 -39.41 -45.84
N GLN A 139 -14.23 -40.16 -46.76
CA GLN A 139 -12.85 -40.52 -46.63
C GLN A 139 -11.92 -39.29 -46.67
N VAL A 140 -12.17 -38.34 -47.58
CA VAL A 140 -11.43 -37.07 -47.65
C VAL A 140 -11.60 -36.27 -46.37
N GLU A 141 -12.82 -36.13 -45.83
CA GLU A 141 -13.10 -35.41 -44.61
C GLU A 141 -12.40 -36.04 -43.38
N ALA A 142 -12.41 -37.39 -43.30
CA ALA A 142 -11.71 -38.10 -42.24
C ALA A 142 -10.19 -37.86 -42.27
N LEU A 143 -9.58 -37.91 -43.47
CA LEU A 143 -8.14 -37.64 -43.62
C LEU A 143 -7.77 -36.17 -43.35
N LYS A 144 -8.62 -35.21 -43.74
CA LYS A 144 -8.46 -33.78 -43.39
C LYS A 144 -8.47 -33.58 -41.88
N SER A 145 -9.43 -34.17 -41.19
CA SER A 145 -9.52 -34.12 -39.73
C SER A 145 -8.27 -34.71 -39.08
N ARG A 146 -7.80 -35.86 -39.55
CA ARG A 146 -6.57 -36.49 -39.04
C ARG A 146 -5.33 -35.66 -39.27
N LEU A 147 -5.18 -35.03 -40.44
CA LEU A 147 -4.08 -34.11 -40.75
C LEU A 147 -4.13 -32.88 -39.84
N GLY A 148 -5.34 -32.34 -39.58
CA GLY A 148 -5.54 -31.23 -38.62
C GLY A 148 -5.03 -31.58 -37.23
N SER A 149 -5.32 -32.77 -36.74
CA SER A 149 -4.86 -33.25 -35.43
C SER A 149 -3.33 -33.31 -35.34
N PHE A 150 -2.67 -33.86 -36.38
CA PHE A 150 -1.18 -33.88 -36.43
C PHE A 150 -0.59 -32.48 -36.51
N ASN A 151 -1.17 -31.55 -37.27
CA ASN A 151 -0.74 -30.16 -37.34
C ASN A 151 -0.84 -29.47 -35.99
N THR A 152 -1.90 -29.70 -35.22
CA THR A 152 -2.08 -29.16 -33.86
C THR A 152 -1.00 -29.72 -32.93
N GLN A 153 -0.73 -31.01 -32.95
CA GLN A 153 0.33 -31.62 -32.16
C GLN A 153 1.73 -31.05 -32.53
N ARG A 154 2.00 -30.89 -33.84
CA ARG A 154 3.24 -30.28 -34.33
C ARG A 154 3.38 -28.84 -33.87
N GLY A 155 2.28 -28.07 -33.80
CA GLY A 155 2.30 -26.70 -33.25
C GLY A 155 2.84 -26.66 -31.82
N LYS A 156 2.53 -27.68 -31.02
CA LYS A 156 3.00 -27.79 -29.63
C LYS A 156 4.49 -28.08 -29.50
N ALA A 157 5.18 -28.48 -30.57
CA ALA A 157 6.63 -28.63 -30.60
C ALA A 157 7.37 -27.29 -30.66
N SER A 158 6.67 -26.17 -30.91
CA SER A 158 7.22 -24.83 -30.94
C SER A 158 6.60 -24.00 -29.83
N ILE A 159 7.34 -23.79 -28.78
CA ILE A 159 6.91 -22.97 -27.63
C ILE A 159 7.08 -21.52 -28.02
N THR A 160 5.97 -20.75 -28.00
CA THR A 160 5.95 -19.33 -28.38
C THR A 160 5.60 -18.43 -27.22
N ALA A 161 5.99 -17.15 -27.30
CA ALA A 161 5.65 -16.13 -26.31
C ALA A 161 4.14 -15.83 -26.36
N PRO A 162 3.39 -15.97 -25.25
CA PRO A 162 1.95 -15.66 -25.21
C PRO A 162 1.69 -14.14 -25.24
N PHE A 163 2.66 -13.33 -24.78
CA PHE A 163 2.65 -11.88 -24.81
C PHE A 163 4.07 -11.34 -25.04
N SER A 164 4.19 -10.06 -25.34
CA SER A 164 5.49 -9.39 -25.49
C SER A 164 6.07 -9.08 -24.11
N GLY A 165 7.32 -9.42 -23.85
CA GLY A 165 7.98 -9.24 -22.56
C GLY A 165 9.45 -9.55 -22.61
N VAL A 166 10.06 -9.66 -21.44
CA VAL A 166 11.48 -10.01 -21.25
C VAL A 166 11.57 -11.45 -20.73
N VAL A 167 12.48 -12.22 -21.31
CA VAL A 167 12.83 -13.54 -20.81
C VAL A 167 13.64 -13.35 -19.52
N ASP A 168 13.04 -13.69 -18.38
CA ASP A 168 13.69 -13.53 -17.08
C ASP A 168 14.72 -14.64 -16.81
N MET A 169 14.28 -15.90 -16.95
CA MET A 169 15.11 -17.08 -16.71
C MET A 169 14.88 -18.14 -17.78
N VAL A 170 15.96 -18.88 -18.14
CA VAL A 170 15.92 -20.03 -19.05
C VAL A 170 16.43 -21.27 -18.31
N TYR A 171 15.52 -22.19 -18.00
CA TYR A 171 15.81 -23.44 -17.30
C TYR A 171 16.19 -24.58 -18.25
N ALA A 172 15.73 -24.50 -19.48
CA ALA A 172 15.92 -25.48 -20.53
C ALA A 172 17.35 -25.44 -21.09
N LYS A 173 17.81 -26.56 -21.63
CA LYS A 173 19.11 -26.68 -22.34
C LYS A 173 18.91 -27.36 -23.68
N ASP A 174 19.67 -26.94 -24.70
CA ASP A 174 19.71 -27.61 -25.99
C ASP A 174 20.10 -29.09 -25.82
N GLY A 175 19.40 -29.99 -26.50
CA GLY A 175 19.58 -31.43 -26.39
C GLY A 175 18.93 -32.10 -25.17
N GLN A 176 18.27 -31.33 -24.28
CA GLN A 176 17.58 -31.88 -23.12
C GLN A 176 16.29 -32.56 -23.55
N ALA A 177 16.06 -33.79 -23.03
CA ALA A 177 14.76 -34.43 -23.12
C ALA A 177 13.78 -33.82 -22.09
N VAL A 178 12.59 -33.43 -22.55
CA VAL A 178 11.55 -32.83 -21.72
C VAL A 178 10.24 -33.58 -21.91
N GLY A 179 9.40 -33.56 -20.90
CA GLY A 179 8.03 -34.07 -20.91
C GLY A 179 7.02 -32.96 -20.63
N PRO A 180 5.72 -33.22 -20.75
CA PRO A 180 4.68 -32.30 -20.37
C PRO A 180 4.92 -31.77 -18.95
N GLN A 181 4.72 -30.44 -18.74
CA GLN A 181 4.93 -29.73 -17.48
C GLN A 181 6.39 -29.48 -17.08
N ASN A 182 7.39 -29.89 -17.85
CA ASN A 182 8.76 -29.42 -17.59
C ASN A 182 8.85 -27.92 -17.84
N LEU A 183 9.33 -27.19 -16.83
CA LEU A 183 9.56 -25.74 -16.90
C LEU A 183 10.69 -25.45 -17.88
N LEU A 184 10.46 -24.56 -18.83
CA LEU A 184 11.43 -24.20 -19.87
C LEU A 184 12.02 -22.82 -19.66
N LEU A 185 11.17 -21.79 -19.44
CA LEU A 185 11.59 -20.42 -19.19
C LEU A 185 10.51 -19.61 -18.49
N ARG A 186 10.90 -18.47 -17.93
CA ARG A 186 9.99 -17.46 -17.37
C ARG A 186 9.95 -16.24 -18.26
N LEU A 187 8.74 -15.78 -18.58
CA LEU A 187 8.51 -14.58 -19.39
C LEU A 187 7.74 -13.55 -18.56
N VAL A 188 8.25 -12.33 -18.49
CA VAL A 188 7.69 -11.25 -17.66
C VAL A 188 7.50 -9.99 -18.50
N ASN A 189 6.37 -9.32 -18.34
CA ASN A 189 6.17 -7.99 -18.92
C ASN A 189 6.36 -6.91 -17.85
N ASN A 190 7.36 -6.05 -18.06
CA ASN A 190 7.70 -4.95 -17.15
C ASN A 190 7.11 -3.60 -17.58
N LYS A 191 6.49 -3.51 -18.77
CA LYS A 191 6.01 -2.22 -19.30
C LYS A 191 4.73 -1.73 -18.62
N ASN A 192 3.81 -2.65 -18.40
CA ASN A 192 2.55 -2.36 -17.74
C ASN A 192 2.56 -3.07 -16.41
N VAL A 193 2.75 -2.33 -15.36
CA VAL A 193 2.74 -2.82 -13.99
C VAL A 193 1.72 -2.05 -13.18
N GLU A 194 1.27 -2.63 -12.11
CA GLU A 194 0.41 -1.97 -11.14
C GLU A 194 1.08 -1.96 -9.77
N ILE A 195 0.79 -0.92 -9.03
CA ILE A 195 1.17 -0.80 -7.63
C ILE A 195 0.02 -1.33 -6.82
N LYS A 196 0.23 -2.38 -6.06
CA LYS A 196 -0.79 -2.99 -5.22
C LYS A 196 -0.44 -2.86 -3.76
N ALA A 197 -1.42 -2.42 -2.97
CA ALA A 197 -1.28 -2.30 -1.52
C ALA A 197 -2.54 -2.82 -0.82
N ASN A 198 -2.37 -3.30 0.42
CA ASN A 198 -3.48 -3.75 1.26
C ASN A 198 -3.74 -2.72 2.36
N MET A 199 -4.93 -2.15 2.37
CA MET A 199 -5.37 -1.13 3.30
C MET A 199 -6.31 -1.66 4.36
N SER A 200 -6.22 -1.13 5.58
CA SER A 200 -7.14 -1.50 6.66
C SER A 200 -8.58 -1.12 6.33
N GLU A 201 -9.53 -2.00 6.64
CA GLU A 201 -10.98 -1.83 6.47
C GLU A 201 -11.50 -0.48 7.00
N LYS A 202 -10.91 0.06 8.07
CA LYS A 202 -11.30 1.35 8.67
C LYS A 202 -11.24 2.54 7.68
N HIS A 203 -10.42 2.44 6.63
CA HIS A 203 -10.25 3.50 5.62
C HIS A 203 -11.11 3.28 4.37
N PHE A 204 -11.91 2.20 4.33
CA PHE A 204 -12.67 1.83 3.14
C PHE A 204 -13.62 2.93 2.66
N SER A 205 -14.28 3.65 3.59
CA SER A 205 -15.21 4.73 3.26
C SER A 205 -14.54 6.03 2.82
N ALA A 206 -13.23 6.17 3.04
CA ALA A 206 -12.48 7.40 2.74
C ALA A 206 -11.69 7.32 1.42
N ILE A 207 -11.58 6.12 0.84
CA ILE A 207 -10.81 5.90 -0.39
C ILE A 207 -11.78 5.65 -1.55
N GLU A 208 -11.64 6.43 -2.61
CA GLU A 208 -12.42 6.31 -3.84
C GLU A 208 -11.50 6.13 -5.05
N ILE A 209 -12.08 5.63 -6.15
CA ILE A 209 -11.36 5.59 -7.43
C ILE A 209 -11.04 7.05 -7.84
N GLY A 210 -9.78 7.31 -8.20
CA GLY A 210 -9.28 8.66 -8.48
C GLY A 210 -8.62 9.33 -7.28
N THR A 211 -8.65 8.75 -6.06
CA THR A 211 -7.93 9.29 -4.90
C THR A 211 -6.43 9.42 -5.23
N PRO A 212 -5.82 10.61 -5.03
CA PRO A 212 -4.41 10.81 -5.28
C PRO A 212 -3.54 9.97 -4.35
N VAL A 213 -2.51 9.35 -4.92
CA VAL A 213 -1.52 8.56 -4.19
C VAL A 213 -0.11 8.93 -4.65
N ILE A 214 0.77 9.17 -3.71
CA ILE A 214 2.20 9.31 -3.95
C ILE A 214 2.83 7.96 -3.66
N VAL A 215 3.46 7.39 -4.68
CA VAL A 215 4.18 6.12 -4.58
C VAL A 215 5.66 6.40 -4.50
N SER A 216 6.29 6.02 -3.42
CA SER A 216 7.73 6.17 -3.18
C SER A 216 8.43 4.82 -3.30
N PHE A 217 9.61 4.82 -3.88
CA PHE A 217 10.48 3.65 -4.05
C PHE A 217 11.72 3.80 -3.18
N PRO A 218 11.69 3.39 -1.89
CA PRO A 218 12.78 3.63 -0.94
C PRO A 218 14.10 3.02 -1.38
N ASN A 219 14.03 1.85 -2.04
CA ASN A 219 15.21 1.13 -2.53
C ASN A 219 15.71 1.59 -3.91
N TYR A 220 15.10 2.66 -4.47
CA TYR A 220 15.47 3.22 -5.77
C TYR A 220 15.59 4.75 -5.69
N ASN A 221 16.65 5.23 -5.02
CA ASN A 221 16.98 6.65 -4.82
C ASN A 221 15.82 7.51 -4.30
N ASP A 222 14.95 6.95 -3.45
CA ASP A 222 13.74 7.60 -2.93
C ASP A 222 12.88 8.27 -4.01
N THR A 223 12.89 7.70 -5.21
CA THR A 223 12.08 8.20 -6.33
C THR A 223 10.60 8.14 -5.97
N SER A 224 9.87 9.23 -6.19
CA SER A 224 8.44 9.30 -5.94
C SER A 224 7.67 9.62 -7.21
N ILE A 225 6.51 8.99 -7.39
CA ILE A 225 5.62 9.15 -8.54
C ILE A 225 4.21 9.46 -8.03
N ASN A 226 3.55 10.44 -8.65
CA ASN A 226 2.16 10.75 -8.38
C ASN A 226 1.27 9.90 -9.29
N LEU A 227 0.43 9.09 -8.67
CA LEU A 227 -0.56 8.24 -9.32
C LEU A 227 -1.95 8.51 -8.73
N VAL A 228 -2.93 7.75 -9.19
CA VAL A 228 -4.28 7.72 -8.63
C VAL A 228 -4.70 6.28 -8.38
N VAL A 229 -5.59 6.08 -7.42
CA VAL A 229 -6.22 4.78 -7.20
C VAL A 229 -7.10 4.45 -8.40
N ASN A 230 -6.79 3.35 -9.08
CA ASN A 230 -7.55 2.87 -10.25
C ASN A 230 -8.59 1.83 -9.87
N THR A 231 -8.26 0.97 -8.89
CA THR A 231 -9.16 -0.10 -8.46
C THR A 231 -9.19 -0.21 -6.95
N ILE A 232 -10.35 -0.53 -6.41
CA ILE A 232 -10.57 -0.85 -5.01
C ILE A 232 -11.19 -2.23 -4.94
N GLY A 233 -10.53 -3.15 -4.24
CA GLY A 233 -11.02 -4.50 -4.01
C GLY A 233 -12.35 -4.49 -3.24
N LYS A 234 -13.28 -5.31 -3.69
CA LYS A 234 -14.61 -5.46 -3.06
C LYS A 234 -14.68 -6.63 -2.08
N TYR A 235 -13.54 -7.14 -1.67
CA TYR A 235 -13.41 -8.23 -0.73
C TYR A 235 -12.49 -7.79 0.40
N ILE A 236 -12.92 -8.05 1.63
CA ILE A 236 -12.11 -7.81 2.83
C ILE A 236 -11.53 -9.14 3.26
N GLU A 237 -10.20 -9.21 3.32
CA GLU A 237 -9.48 -10.40 3.78
C GLU A 237 -9.74 -10.62 5.28
N PRO A 238 -10.36 -11.74 5.68
CA PRO A 238 -10.79 -11.91 7.07
C PRO A 238 -9.64 -11.99 8.08
N VAL A 239 -8.47 -12.45 7.64
CA VAL A 239 -7.32 -12.70 8.51
C VAL A 239 -6.72 -11.41 9.03
N ASN A 240 -6.55 -10.42 8.17
CA ASN A 240 -5.88 -9.14 8.49
C ASN A 240 -6.79 -7.92 8.40
N ARG A 241 -8.07 -8.11 8.05
CA ARG A 241 -9.06 -7.04 7.89
C ARG A 241 -8.59 -5.94 6.94
N THR A 242 -8.10 -6.34 5.76
CA THR A 242 -7.65 -5.42 4.72
C THR A 242 -8.42 -5.62 3.41
N PHE A 243 -8.48 -4.56 2.61
CA PHE A 243 -8.90 -4.58 1.22
C PHE A 243 -7.74 -4.12 0.33
N SER A 244 -7.71 -4.60 -0.91
CA SER A 244 -6.67 -4.22 -1.85
C SER A 244 -7.01 -2.94 -2.60
N ILE A 245 -6.00 -2.14 -2.90
CA ILE A 245 -6.08 -1.03 -3.85
C ILE A 245 -4.99 -1.21 -4.90
N THR A 246 -5.26 -0.74 -6.12
CA THR A 246 -4.25 -0.71 -7.19
C THR A 246 -4.14 0.67 -7.81
N ALA A 247 -2.92 1.01 -8.23
CA ALA A 247 -2.60 2.20 -9.01
C ALA A 247 -1.75 1.80 -10.22
N ASN A 248 -2.19 2.13 -11.44
CA ASN A 248 -1.53 1.70 -12.66
C ASN A 248 -0.30 2.54 -12.97
N LEU A 249 0.77 1.89 -13.36
CA LEU A 249 1.99 2.51 -13.85
C LEU A 249 2.29 1.99 -15.26
N ASN A 250 1.80 2.70 -16.25
CA ASN A 250 1.96 2.37 -17.66
C ASN A 250 3.30 2.89 -18.23
N ASN A 251 3.80 2.23 -19.27
CA ASN A 251 5.06 2.56 -19.94
C ASN A 251 6.27 2.56 -18.99
N ASN A 252 6.21 1.73 -17.96
CA ASN A 252 7.30 1.56 -17.05
C ASN A 252 8.53 0.96 -17.76
N THR A 253 9.70 1.50 -17.48
CA THR A 253 10.99 0.98 -18.00
C THR A 253 12.01 0.71 -16.88
N VAL A 254 11.67 1.02 -15.65
CA VAL A 254 12.61 1.10 -14.53
C VAL A 254 12.26 0.16 -13.40
N PHE A 255 11.00 0.12 -12.99
CA PHE A 255 10.57 -0.63 -11.80
C PHE A 255 10.24 -2.07 -12.16
N LEU A 256 10.75 -3.00 -11.38
CA LEU A 256 10.57 -4.42 -11.59
C LEU A 256 9.43 -4.97 -10.74
N PRO A 257 8.68 -5.98 -11.19
CA PRO A 257 7.74 -6.70 -10.36
C PRO A 257 8.36 -7.16 -9.04
N ASN A 258 7.56 -7.18 -7.99
CA ASN A 258 7.93 -7.46 -6.59
C ASN A 258 8.83 -6.42 -5.91
N MET A 259 9.11 -5.26 -6.52
CA MET A 259 9.71 -4.15 -5.81
C MET A 259 8.77 -3.65 -4.71
N LEU A 260 9.34 -3.42 -3.52
CA LEU A 260 8.65 -2.80 -2.40
C LEU A 260 8.46 -1.31 -2.67
N VAL A 261 7.27 -0.82 -2.35
CA VAL A 261 6.89 0.60 -2.46
C VAL A 261 6.17 1.07 -1.20
N GLU A 262 6.24 2.37 -0.95
CA GLU A 262 5.44 3.04 0.06
C GLU A 262 4.43 3.97 -0.61
N LEU A 263 3.16 3.79 -0.27
CA LEU A 263 2.07 4.62 -0.76
C LEU A 263 1.67 5.62 0.31
N THR A 264 1.65 6.90 -0.05
CA THR A 264 1.08 7.97 0.76
C THR A 264 -0.21 8.45 0.10
N ILE A 265 -1.34 8.17 0.75
CA ILE A 265 -2.68 8.44 0.23
C ILE A 265 -3.29 9.56 1.05
N THR A 266 -3.77 10.63 0.40
CA THR A 266 -4.49 11.72 1.06
C THR A 266 -5.97 11.37 1.09
N ASP A 267 -6.45 10.96 2.27
CA ASP A 267 -7.85 10.53 2.47
C ASP A 267 -8.78 11.66 2.94
N MET A 268 -8.21 12.73 3.50
CA MET A 268 -8.97 13.91 3.92
C MET A 268 -8.23 15.19 3.57
N THR A 269 -8.94 16.16 3.01
CA THR A 269 -8.45 17.52 2.78
C THR A 269 -9.50 18.53 3.22
N VAL A 270 -9.12 19.46 4.11
CA VAL A 270 -9.97 20.56 4.56
C VAL A 270 -9.24 21.89 4.37
N ASN A 271 -9.73 22.76 3.47
CA ASN A 271 -9.00 23.96 3.05
C ASN A 271 -8.91 25.07 4.11
N ASN A 272 -9.81 25.13 5.07
CA ASN A 272 -9.86 26.16 6.13
C ASN A 272 -10.14 25.51 7.49
N ALA A 273 -9.31 24.55 7.85
CA ALA A 273 -9.43 23.84 9.12
C ALA A 273 -8.85 24.69 10.26
N LEU A 274 -9.51 24.71 11.40
CA LEU A 274 -8.93 25.24 12.63
C LEU A 274 -7.97 24.16 13.18
N VAL A 275 -6.68 24.43 13.06
CA VAL A 275 -5.60 23.50 13.40
C VAL A 275 -4.86 23.98 14.61
N ILE A 276 -4.58 23.05 15.51
CA ILE A 276 -3.75 23.25 16.72
C ILE A 276 -2.70 22.16 16.81
N SER A 277 -1.71 22.33 17.67
CA SER A 277 -0.79 21.23 17.98
C SER A 277 -1.53 20.11 18.71
N SER A 278 -1.32 18.86 18.31
CA SER A 278 -1.92 17.69 18.96
C SER A 278 -1.47 17.53 20.43
N SER A 279 -0.29 18.07 20.79
CA SER A 279 0.23 18.07 22.16
C SER A 279 -0.57 18.96 23.12
N ALA A 280 -1.37 19.89 22.59
CA ALA A 280 -2.21 20.77 23.39
C ALA A 280 -3.50 20.11 23.92
N ILE A 281 -3.87 18.95 23.37
CA ILE A 281 -5.14 18.28 23.67
C ILE A 281 -4.99 17.46 24.95
N ILE A 282 -5.88 17.71 25.89
CA ILE A 282 -5.94 17.04 27.20
C ILE A 282 -7.33 16.42 27.35
N LYS A 283 -7.43 15.33 28.10
CA LYS A 283 -8.71 14.73 28.47
C LYS A 283 -9.09 15.10 29.90
N ASP A 284 -10.35 15.48 30.10
CA ASP A 284 -10.90 15.67 31.42
C ASP A 284 -11.38 14.34 32.03
N PRO A 285 -11.79 14.31 33.31
CA PRO A 285 -12.30 13.10 33.97
C PRO A 285 -13.51 12.47 33.29
N GLU A 286 -14.32 13.26 32.60
CA GLU A 286 -15.47 12.84 31.80
C GLU A 286 -15.08 12.34 30.40
N ASN A 287 -13.78 12.29 30.10
CA ASN A 287 -13.21 11.84 28.82
C ASN A 287 -13.47 12.82 27.63
N ASN A 288 -13.80 14.09 27.90
CA ASN A 288 -13.89 15.12 26.86
C ASN A 288 -12.51 15.66 26.52
N ASP A 289 -12.28 15.91 25.24
CA ASP A 289 -11.06 16.59 24.80
C ASP A 289 -11.19 18.09 25.03
N PHE A 290 -10.20 18.70 25.69
CA PHE A 290 -10.14 20.13 25.93
C PHE A 290 -8.72 20.67 25.72
N ILE A 291 -8.63 21.97 25.57
CA ILE A 291 -7.41 22.73 25.47
C ILE A 291 -7.43 23.93 26.42
N TYR A 292 -6.25 24.41 26.79
CA TYR A 292 -6.11 25.69 27.46
C TYR A 292 -5.68 26.79 26.49
N VAL A 293 -6.40 27.89 26.49
CA VAL A 293 -6.11 29.10 25.71
C VAL A 293 -5.60 30.20 26.63
N ALA A 294 -4.41 30.72 26.33
CA ALA A 294 -3.77 31.77 27.09
C ALA A 294 -4.15 33.17 26.54
N THR A 295 -4.69 34.02 27.38
CA THR A 295 -5.05 35.41 27.06
C THR A 295 -4.17 36.37 27.82
N LYS A 296 -3.51 37.30 27.11
CA LYS A 296 -2.58 38.24 27.69
C LYS A 296 -3.23 39.15 28.71
N LYS A 297 -2.63 39.28 29.90
CA LYS A 297 -2.91 40.27 30.93
C LYS A 297 -1.82 41.36 30.95
N LYS A 298 -1.52 41.96 32.11
CA LYS A 298 -0.45 42.94 32.27
C LYS A 298 0.93 42.26 32.31
N GLY A 299 1.91 42.85 31.60
CA GLY A 299 3.28 42.33 31.58
C GLY A 299 3.41 41.02 30.80
N ASN A 300 4.11 40.05 31.39
CA ASN A 300 4.31 38.69 30.80
C ASN A 300 3.35 37.63 31.38
N ASN A 301 2.24 38.08 31.99
CA ASN A 301 1.25 37.21 32.61
C ASN A 301 0.07 36.98 31.70
N TYR A 302 -0.43 35.72 31.69
CA TYR A 302 -1.56 35.28 30.89
C TYR A 302 -2.61 34.58 31.77
N SER A 303 -3.86 34.87 31.55
CA SER A 303 -4.96 34.10 32.13
C SER A 303 -5.26 32.91 31.23
N ILE A 304 -5.66 31.81 31.83
CA ILE A 304 -6.00 30.57 31.17
C ILE A 304 -7.52 30.43 31.11
N ARG A 305 -8.05 29.95 30.01
CA ARG A 305 -9.42 29.51 29.87
C ARG A 305 -9.47 28.12 29.23
N LYS A 306 -10.34 27.27 29.73
CA LYS A 306 -10.63 25.94 29.16
C LYS A 306 -11.56 26.12 27.96
N VAL A 307 -11.29 25.36 26.89
CA VAL A 307 -12.11 25.29 25.70
C VAL A 307 -12.29 23.80 25.39
N ILE A 308 -13.54 23.34 25.35
CA ILE A 308 -13.86 21.96 24.99
C ILE A 308 -13.90 21.87 23.47
N VAL A 309 -13.15 20.88 22.94
CA VAL A 309 -13.02 20.68 21.51
C VAL A 309 -13.37 19.25 21.13
N GLN A 310 -13.88 19.08 19.94
CA GLN A 310 -13.97 17.80 19.27
C GLN A 310 -12.78 17.67 18.34
N VAL A 311 -11.95 16.67 18.58
CA VAL A 311 -10.88 16.32 17.64
C VAL A 311 -11.51 15.57 16.48
N ILE A 312 -11.38 16.13 15.27
CA ILE A 312 -11.89 15.50 14.05
C ILE A 312 -10.85 14.52 13.51
N GLU A 313 -9.58 14.99 13.38
CA GLU A 313 -8.50 14.14 12.92
C GLU A 313 -7.15 14.68 13.43
N LYS A 314 -6.13 13.80 13.51
CA LYS A 314 -4.76 14.14 13.90
C LYS A 314 -3.79 13.60 12.86
N PHE A 315 -2.87 14.45 12.44
CA PHE A 315 -1.79 14.05 11.54
C PHE A 315 -0.55 14.93 11.75
N ASP A 316 0.63 14.34 11.72
CA ASP A 316 1.95 15.00 11.78
C ASP A 316 2.09 16.03 12.89
N GLY A 317 1.69 15.66 14.12
CA GLY A 317 1.78 16.56 15.30
C GLY A 317 0.70 17.62 15.35
N GLU A 318 -0.19 17.71 14.40
CA GLU A 318 -1.29 18.64 14.30
C GLU A 318 -2.63 17.96 14.56
N ALA A 319 -3.64 18.75 14.92
CA ALA A 319 -5.01 18.29 15.08
C ALA A 319 -6.00 19.29 14.48
N TYR A 320 -6.84 18.80 13.61
CA TYR A 320 -8.05 19.53 13.17
C TYR A 320 -9.14 19.39 14.22
N VAL A 321 -9.62 20.51 14.72
CA VAL A 321 -10.59 20.54 15.82
C VAL A 321 -11.83 21.39 15.48
N LYS A 322 -12.96 21.00 16.09
CA LYS A 322 -14.18 21.83 16.21
C LYS A 322 -14.35 22.27 17.65
N VAL A 323 -14.72 23.52 17.86
CA VAL A 323 -15.05 24.05 19.19
C VAL A 323 -16.45 23.57 19.55
N LEU A 324 -16.58 22.89 20.69
CA LEU A 324 -17.86 22.49 21.25
C LEU A 324 -18.35 23.51 22.28
N GLU A 325 -17.44 23.93 23.20
CA GLU A 325 -17.74 24.88 24.25
C GLU A 325 -16.58 25.86 24.43
N GLY A 326 -16.92 27.15 24.65
CA GLY A 326 -15.92 28.21 24.74
C GLY A 326 -15.72 28.95 23.41
N LYS A 327 -14.55 29.60 23.26
CA LYS A 327 -14.20 30.35 22.05
C LYS A 327 -12.72 30.03 21.69
N LEU A 328 -12.47 29.71 20.45
CA LEU A 328 -11.13 29.54 19.88
C LEU A 328 -11.16 30.13 18.47
N LYS A 329 -10.17 30.96 18.17
CA LYS A 329 -9.99 31.57 16.84
C LYS A 329 -8.56 31.42 16.39
N ALA A 330 -8.32 31.50 15.10
CA ALA A 330 -6.99 31.62 14.55
C ALA A 330 -6.26 32.82 15.18
N GLY A 331 -5.02 32.62 15.58
CA GLY A 331 -4.20 33.57 16.31
C GLY A 331 -4.23 33.44 17.84
N ASP A 332 -5.18 32.72 18.42
CA ASP A 332 -5.23 32.44 19.85
C ASP A 332 -4.03 31.57 20.27
N LEU A 333 -3.46 31.86 21.45
CA LEU A 333 -2.34 31.11 22.00
C LEU A 333 -2.86 29.87 22.75
N VAL A 334 -2.53 28.69 22.26
CA VAL A 334 -2.92 27.42 22.85
C VAL A 334 -1.73 26.83 23.61
N VAL A 335 -1.95 26.40 24.84
CA VAL A 335 -0.90 25.81 25.69
C VAL A 335 -0.56 24.40 25.18
N THR A 336 0.71 24.17 24.88
CA THR A 336 1.20 22.89 24.37
C THR A 336 2.05 22.10 25.38
N GLU A 337 2.73 22.80 26.30
CA GLU A 337 3.49 22.16 27.40
C GLU A 337 3.18 22.85 28.73
N GLY A 338 3.18 22.08 29.82
CA GLY A 338 2.85 22.57 31.16
C GLY A 338 1.36 22.58 31.48
N ALA A 339 0.52 22.17 30.57
CA ALA A 339 -0.94 22.20 30.70
C ALA A 339 -1.50 21.29 31.81
N LYS A 340 -0.82 20.17 32.13
CA LYS A 340 -1.25 19.23 33.19
C LYS A 340 -1.11 19.78 34.62
N GLY A 341 -0.33 20.82 34.79
CA GLY A 341 -0.03 21.42 36.12
C GLY A 341 -0.80 22.71 36.39
N ILE A 342 -1.72 23.12 35.52
CA ILE A 342 -2.45 24.41 35.64
C ILE A 342 -3.97 24.20 35.59
N THR A 343 -4.67 25.18 36.11
CA THR A 343 -6.15 25.25 36.10
C THR A 343 -6.60 26.58 35.52
N GLU A 344 -7.91 26.72 35.25
CA GLU A 344 -8.51 27.99 34.74
C GLU A 344 -8.34 29.20 35.65
N LYS A 345 -8.03 28.96 36.94
CA LYS A 345 -7.82 30.04 37.94
C LYS A 345 -6.38 30.56 37.95
N ASP A 346 -5.49 29.83 37.29
CA ASP A 346 -4.05 30.16 37.35
C ASP A 346 -3.69 31.29 36.39
N VAL A 347 -2.68 32.05 36.81
CA VAL A 347 -1.95 33.00 35.98
C VAL A 347 -0.65 32.33 35.58
N VAL A 348 -0.34 32.28 34.28
CA VAL A 348 0.87 31.65 33.78
C VAL A 348 1.80 32.64 33.09
N GLY A 349 3.07 32.31 33.07
CA GLY A 349 4.07 32.97 32.22
C GLY A 349 4.31 32.12 30.96
N ILE A 350 4.60 32.79 29.84
CA ILE A 350 4.99 32.08 28.62
C ILE A 350 6.52 31.95 28.60
N LYS A 351 6.98 30.71 28.45
CA LYS A 351 8.39 30.39 28.18
C LYS A 351 8.74 30.84 26.77
N LYS A 352 9.71 31.77 26.63
CA LYS A 352 10.22 32.14 25.30
C LYS A 352 10.75 30.89 24.62
N SER A 353 10.25 30.59 23.41
CA SER A 353 10.85 29.58 22.53
C SER A 353 12.23 30.08 22.13
N ASN A 354 13.30 29.40 22.52
CA ASN A 354 14.55 29.57 21.83
C ASN A 354 14.36 28.96 20.45
N SER A 355 14.23 29.81 19.44
CA SER A 355 14.24 29.46 18.01
C SER A 355 15.59 28.87 17.63
#